data_a87070e8327122ffdc5ee3d5a4c69f79
#
_entry.id   a87070e8327122ffdc5ee3d5a4c69f79
#
_cell.length_a   1.000
_cell.length_b   1.000
_cell.length_c   1.000
_cell.angle_alpha   90.00
_cell.angle_beta   90.00
_cell.angle_gamma   90.00
#
_symmetry.space_group_name_H-M   'P 1'
#
loop_
_entity.id
_entity.type
_entity.pdbx_description
1 polymer ?
#
loop_
_entity_poly.entity_id
_entity_poly.type
_entity_poly.pdbx_seq_one_letter_code
_entity_poly.pdbx_strand_id
1 'polypeptide(L)'
;MSDYLSSDDIKKIEDSVSVIDYFLYLEKIGKVRFERKHRQDYYFINDNSKFSVNKTGYFDFKAGTDGEGGKIIKAVMTLENKTWKEALDFLKDFSGMEFQNSILERKDHIKKKFPEENESKAIITNEFKPNNSKLLEYYENRGISKDILEQYTKQVHYQSGEKSYFGIGMENLSKGYEIRNPMMKTKIGKNDISVIEGSKNEMIVFEGMTDTLSFLQLLKDSKNTNNRKLVTLNSIVNVSKFLERYGDFEGKMFLCLDGDIAGDKATKEIQDAFKGKNIKDIRELYHISANENNDLNDYLKNKIKNINLVQENLSKDENNQYNSRQISNSQQVGGKAPNRYTNKSSEESKSEPGRNNGEGTDIRSKNVGNGLADTIWKHL
;
A
#
# COMPACT_ATOMS: atom_id res chain seq x y z
N MET A 1 23.47 -42.16 17.42
CA MET A 1 23.06 -41.57 16.12
C MET A 1 22.36 -40.26 16.45
N SER A 2 22.89 -39.15 16.01
CA SER A 2 22.24 -37.86 16.26
C SER A 2 21.06 -37.74 15.28
N ASP A 3 19.84 -37.79 15.80
CA ASP A 3 18.63 -37.52 15.04
C ASP A 3 18.63 -36.06 14.58
N TYR A 4 19.23 -35.80 13.43
CA TYR A 4 19.09 -34.50 12.77
C TYR A 4 17.67 -34.42 12.20
N LEU A 5 16.83 -33.55 12.77
CA LEU A 5 15.52 -33.24 12.19
C LEU A 5 15.71 -32.58 10.84
N SER A 6 14.95 -33.01 9.85
CA SER A 6 14.93 -32.40 8.53
C SER A 6 14.27 -31.03 8.59
N SER A 7 14.51 -30.16 7.61
CA SER A 7 13.81 -28.87 7.47
C SER A 7 12.30 -29.05 7.42
N ASP A 8 11.81 -30.17 6.84
CA ASP A 8 10.38 -30.47 6.76
C ASP A 8 9.79 -30.88 8.10
N ASP A 9 10.55 -31.57 8.96
CA ASP A 9 10.09 -31.92 10.30
C ASP A 9 10.01 -30.68 11.20
N ILE A 10 10.97 -29.76 11.07
CA ILE A 10 10.96 -28.48 11.77
C ILE A 10 9.72 -27.66 11.36
N LYS A 11 9.44 -27.60 10.06
CA LYS A 11 8.27 -26.90 9.53
C LYS A 11 6.96 -27.53 10.01
N LYS A 12 6.86 -28.85 10.06
CA LYS A 12 5.68 -29.54 10.60
C LYS A 12 5.46 -29.18 12.08
N ILE A 13 6.51 -29.09 12.88
CA ILE A 13 6.41 -28.66 14.27
C ILE A 13 5.96 -27.20 14.37
N GLU A 14 6.53 -26.29 13.57
CA GLU A 14 6.10 -24.87 13.52
C GLU A 14 4.64 -24.73 13.11
N ASP A 15 4.16 -25.56 12.20
CA ASP A 15 2.77 -25.49 11.69
C ASP A 15 1.77 -26.19 12.64
N SER A 16 2.22 -27.08 13.53
CA SER A 16 1.36 -27.86 14.44
C SER A 16 0.91 -27.09 15.68
N VAL A 17 1.67 -26.10 16.11
CA VAL A 17 1.41 -25.31 17.33
C VAL A 17 1.32 -23.82 16.99
N SER A 18 0.15 -23.20 17.19
CA SER A 18 0.05 -21.75 17.03
C SER A 18 0.72 -21.02 18.21
N VAL A 19 1.32 -19.86 17.93
CA VAL A 19 1.95 -19.04 18.98
C VAL A 19 0.91 -18.58 20.01
N ILE A 20 -0.34 -18.33 19.58
CA ILE A 20 -1.44 -18.04 20.52
C ILE A 20 -1.65 -19.19 21.50
N ASP A 21 -1.68 -20.43 21.04
CA ASP A 21 -1.93 -21.60 21.87
C ASP A 21 -0.84 -21.77 22.93
N TYR A 22 0.41 -21.50 22.55
CA TYR A 22 1.52 -21.50 23.47
C TYR A 22 1.42 -20.37 24.53
N PHE A 23 1.04 -19.16 24.16
CA PHE A 23 0.84 -18.07 25.12
C PHE A 23 -0.37 -18.30 26.05
N LEU A 24 -1.41 -18.96 25.57
CA LEU A 24 -2.53 -19.40 26.43
C LEU A 24 -2.10 -20.48 27.43
N TYR A 25 -1.18 -21.36 27.02
CA TYR A 25 -0.54 -22.28 27.96
C TYR A 25 0.30 -21.54 28.99
N LEU A 26 1.15 -20.58 28.59
CA LEU A 26 1.93 -19.77 29.52
C LEU A 26 1.05 -19.02 30.52
N GLU A 27 -0.11 -18.53 30.10
CA GLU A 27 -1.09 -17.93 30.98
C GLU A 27 -1.64 -18.93 32.00
N LYS A 28 -2.01 -20.13 31.52
CA LYS A 28 -2.51 -21.20 32.39
C LYS A 28 -1.54 -21.58 33.51
N ILE A 29 -0.24 -21.59 33.19
CA ILE A 29 0.81 -21.90 34.18
C ILE A 29 1.33 -20.65 34.92
N GLY A 30 0.71 -19.48 34.71
CA GLY A 30 0.99 -18.25 35.45
C GLY A 30 2.25 -17.48 35.02
N LYS A 31 2.87 -17.82 33.88
CA LYS A 31 4.07 -17.13 33.38
C LYS A 31 3.77 -15.81 32.65
N VAL A 32 2.57 -15.67 32.10
CA VAL A 32 2.05 -14.45 31.50
C VAL A 32 0.61 -14.25 31.93
N ARG A 33 0.08 -13.05 31.79
CA ARG A 33 -1.31 -12.73 32.00
C ARG A 33 -1.90 -12.15 30.72
N PHE A 34 -3.06 -12.65 30.30
CA PHE A 34 -3.81 -12.08 29.20
C PHE A 34 -4.33 -10.69 29.58
N GLU A 35 -4.06 -9.69 28.72
CA GLU A 35 -4.48 -8.30 28.94
C GLU A 35 -5.73 -7.97 28.09
N ARG A 36 -5.62 -8.17 26.78
CA ARG A 36 -6.69 -7.83 25.83
C ARG A 36 -6.54 -8.57 24.51
N LYS A 37 -7.63 -8.62 23.73
CA LYS A 37 -7.61 -8.97 22.30
C LYS A 37 -7.93 -7.72 21.49
N HIS A 38 -7.21 -7.49 20.41
CA HIS A 38 -7.53 -6.46 19.43
C HIS A 38 -7.33 -7.02 18.03
N ARG A 39 -8.41 -7.12 17.26
CA ARG A 39 -8.43 -7.78 15.94
C ARG A 39 -7.94 -9.23 16.04
N GLN A 40 -6.86 -9.57 15.33
CA GLN A 40 -6.25 -10.91 15.34
C GLN A 40 -5.17 -11.09 16.40
N ASP A 41 -4.75 -9.99 17.05
CA ASP A 41 -3.68 -10.00 18.03
C ASP A 41 -4.20 -10.14 19.45
N TYR A 42 -3.51 -10.99 20.21
CA TYR A 42 -3.71 -11.20 21.63
C TYR A 42 -2.57 -10.50 22.38
N TYR A 43 -2.90 -9.74 23.40
CA TYR A 43 -1.89 -9.03 24.19
C TYR A 43 -1.75 -9.72 25.54
N PHE A 44 -0.52 -10.10 25.86
CA PHE A 44 -0.15 -10.69 27.12
C PHE A 44 0.91 -9.83 27.79
N ILE A 45 0.97 -9.88 29.12
CA ILE A 45 1.96 -9.17 29.93
C ILE A 45 2.56 -10.12 30.96
N ASN A 46 3.81 -9.86 31.32
CA ASN A 46 4.46 -10.32 32.56
C ASN A 46 5.14 -9.14 33.24
N ASP A 47 5.91 -9.39 34.30
CA ASP A 47 6.55 -8.34 35.11
C ASP A 47 7.55 -7.49 34.29
N ASN A 48 8.08 -8.02 33.19
CA ASN A 48 9.18 -7.40 32.44
C ASN A 48 8.82 -7.01 31.01
N SER A 49 7.67 -7.49 30.49
CA SER A 49 7.39 -7.39 29.05
C SER A 49 5.90 -7.34 28.76
N LYS A 50 5.59 -6.72 27.62
CA LYS A 50 4.28 -6.78 26.99
C LYS A 50 4.42 -7.44 25.62
N PHE A 51 3.58 -8.40 25.33
CA PHE A 51 3.62 -9.19 24.10
C PHE A 51 2.39 -8.93 23.24
N SER A 52 2.61 -8.72 21.93
CA SER A 52 1.60 -8.86 20.90
C SER A 52 1.76 -10.22 20.24
N VAL A 53 0.70 -11.02 20.16
CA VAL A 53 0.76 -12.42 19.74
C VAL A 53 -0.35 -12.70 18.73
N ASN A 54 0.01 -13.30 17.63
CA ASN A 54 -0.95 -13.82 16.65
C ASN A 54 -0.70 -15.31 16.36
N LYS A 55 -1.38 -15.87 15.38
CA LYS A 55 -1.29 -17.31 15.07
C LYS A 55 0.13 -17.75 14.72
N THR A 56 0.91 -16.90 14.05
CA THR A 56 2.19 -17.25 13.43
C THR A 56 3.41 -16.67 14.14
N GLY A 57 3.23 -15.66 15.00
CA GLY A 57 4.34 -15.00 15.65
C GLY A 57 3.98 -14.21 16.90
N TYR A 58 4.99 -13.72 17.58
CA TYR A 58 4.89 -12.79 18.69
C TYR A 58 5.87 -11.63 18.54
N PHE A 59 5.57 -10.54 19.21
CA PHE A 59 6.47 -9.41 19.40
C PHE A 59 6.49 -9.01 20.86
N ASP A 60 7.70 -8.87 21.43
CA ASP A 60 7.95 -8.46 22.80
C ASP A 60 8.32 -6.97 22.82
N PHE A 61 7.49 -6.15 23.46
CA PHE A 61 7.70 -4.71 23.66
C PHE A 61 8.51 -4.43 24.95
N LYS A 62 9.56 -5.15 25.18
CA LYS A 62 10.37 -4.98 26.37
C LYS A 62 10.82 -3.53 26.55
N ALA A 63 10.59 -2.96 27.73
CA ALA A 63 10.95 -1.57 28.02
C ALA A 63 12.44 -1.31 27.84
N GLY A 64 12.79 -0.24 27.12
CA GLY A 64 14.18 0.19 26.89
C GLY A 64 14.91 -0.52 25.75
N THR A 65 14.20 -1.28 24.91
CA THR A 65 14.76 -1.94 23.72
C THR A 65 13.88 -1.67 22.49
N ASP A 66 14.42 -1.93 21.29
CA ASP A 66 13.66 -1.85 20.03
C ASP A 66 12.58 -2.95 19.90
N GLY A 67 12.45 -3.79 20.92
CA GLY A 67 11.59 -4.96 20.92
C GLY A 67 12.22 -6.14 20.17
N GLU A 68 11.70 -7.32 20.42
CA GLU A 68 12.13 -8.55 19.77
C GLU A 68 10.94 -9.45 19.47
N GLY A 69 10.98 -10.16 18.35
CA GLY A 69 9.89 -11.05 17.97
C GLY A 69 10.36 -12.30 17.27
N GLY A 70 9.42 -13.19 16.99
CA GLY A 70 9.72 -14.43 16.31
C GLY A 70 8.53 -15.38 16.20
N LYS A 71 8.80 -16.56 15.66
CA LYS A 71 7.86 -17.67 15.57
C LYS A 71 7.89 -18.54 16.83
N ILE A 72 7.14 -19.63 16.81
CA ILE A 72 6.91 -20.50 17.97
C ILE A 72 8.21 -21.06 18.60
N ILE A 73 9.15 -21.54 17.80
CA ILE A 73 10.41 -22.09 18.34
C ILE A 73 11.18 -21.01 19.11
N LYS A 74 11.31 -19.79 18.53
CA LYS A 74 11.97 -18.68 19.20
C LYS A 74 11.22 -18.24 20.47
N ALA A 75 9.89 -18.28 20.45
CA ALA A 75 9.08 -17.99 21.64
C ALA A 75 9.41 -18.96 22.79
N VAL A 76 9.46 -20.26 22.52
CA VAL A 76 9.80 -21.27 23.53
C VAL A 76 11.24 -21.10 24.02
N MET A 77 12.21 -20.88 23.12
CA MET A 77 13.60 -20.64 23.49
C MET A 77 13.75 -19.44 24.44
N THR A 78 13.11 -18.32 24.09
CA THR A 78 13.24 -17.07 24.85
C THR A 78 12.48 -17.12 26.20
N LEU A 79 11.23 -17.59 26.19
CA LEU A 79 10.36 -17.54 27.37
C LEU A 79 10.62 -18.69 28.36
N GLU A 80 11.16 -19.81 27.90
CA GLU A 80 11.52 -20.97 28.73
C GLU A 80 13.01 -21.10 28.99
N ASN A 81 13.84 -20.18 28.43
CA ASN A 81 15.28 -20.24 28.49
C ASN A 81 15.85 -21.60 28.01
N LYS A 82 15.32 -22.09 26.88
CA LYS A 82 15.67 -23.39 26.28
C LYS A 82 16.61 -23.22 25.11
N THR A 83 17.46 -24.22 24.91
CA THR A 83 18.19 -24.39 23.65
C THR A 83 17.23 -24.73 22.51
N TRP A 84 17.68 -24.56 21.29
CA TRP A 84 16.86 -24.86 20.10
C TRP A 84 16.36 -26.32 20.10
N LYS A 85 17.19 -27.28 20.47
CA LYS A 85 16.84 -28.71 20.55
C LYS A 85 15.77 -28.95 21.62
N GLU A 86 15.95 -28.40 22.82
CA GLU A 86 14.98 -28.52 23.91
C GLU A 86 13.65 -27.87 23.59
N ALA A 87 13.66 -26.77 22.81
CA ALA A 87 12.45 -26.12 22.34
C ALA A 87 11.67 -26.99 21.35
N LEU A 88 12.38 -27.69 20.44
CA LEU A 88 11.75 -28.63 19.51
C LEU A 88 11.15 -29.83 20.24
N ASP A 89 11.89 -30.43 21.16
CA ASP A 89 11.41 -31.58 21.95
C ASP A 89 10.18 -31.16 22.80
N PHE A 90 10.23 -30.01 23.44
CA PHE A 90 9.07 -29.42 24.12
C PHE A 90 7.84 -29.25 23.21
N LEU A 91 8.02 -28.73 22.00
CA LEU A 91 6.92 -28.50 21.07
C LEU A 91 6.31 -29.76 20.51
N LYS A 92 7.11 -30.85 20.36
CA LYS A 92 6.59 -32.19 20.01
C LYS A 92 5.63 -32.69 21.09
N ASP A 93 6.02 -32.59 22.35
CA ASP A 93 5.19 -33.01 23.48
C ASP A 93 3.98 -32.10 23.66
N PHE A 94 4.12 -30.80 23.38
CA PHE A 94 3.06 -29.78 23.48
C PHE A 94 1.91 -30.01 22.48
N SER A 95 2.15 -30.67 21.36
CA SER A 95 1.11 -30.97 20.35
C SER A 95 0.17 -32.11 20.76
N GLY A 96 0.35 -32.71 21.94
CA GLY A 96 -0.47 -33.80 22.46
C GLY A 96 -1.91 -33.41 22.83
N MET A 97 -2.82 -34.39 22.74
CA MET A 97 -4.29 -34.20 22.83
C MET A 97 -4.80 -33.53 24.11
N GLU A 98 -4.15 -33.74 25.25
CA GLU A 98 -4.58 -33.22 26.56
C GLU A 98 -4.40 -31.70 26.68
N PHE A 99 -3.37 -31.15 26.07
CA PHE A 99 -3.15 -29.71 26.02
C PHE A 99 -4.15 -29.01 25.09
N GLN A 100 -4.52 -29.61 23.98
CA GLN A 100 -5.43 -29.03 23.00
C GLN A 100 -6.83 -28.75 23.58
N ASN A 101 -7.39 -29.67 24.36
CA ASN A 101 -8.67 -29.49 24.97
C ASN A 101 -8.67 -28.33 25.98
N SER A 102 -7.63 -28.24 26.83
CA SER A 102 -7.51 -27.13 27.78
C SER A 102 -7.30 -25.77 27.13
N ILE A 103 -6.67 -25.73 25.95
CA ILE A 103 -6.48 -24.52 25.16
C ILE A 103 -7.80 -24.10 24.49
N LEU A 104 -8.60 -25.05 24.01
CA LEU A 104 -9.93 -24.79 23.45
C LEU A 104 -10.86 -24.18 24.50
N GLU A 105 -10.91 -24.75 25.70
CA GLU A 105 -11.68 -24.20 26.82
C GLU A 105 -11.24 -22.76 27.16
N ARG A 106 -9.92 -22.50 27.13
CA ARG A 106 -9.39 -21.16 27.39
C ARG A 106 -9.73 -20.18 26.28
N LYS A 107 -9.65 -20.60 25.02
CA LYS A 107 -10.09 -19.79 23.88
C LYS A 107 -11.57 -19.44 23.98
N ASP A 108 -12.41 -20.37 24.38
CA ASP A 108 -13.85 -20.14 24.56
C ASP A 108 -14.12 -19.21 25.73
N HIS A 109 -13.36 -19.31 26.82
CA HIS A 109 -13.45 -18.37 27.95
C HIS A 109 -13.04 -16.95 27.50
N ILE A 110 -11.95 -16.80 26.73
CA ILE A 110 -11.52 -15.51 26.19
C ILE A 110 -12.57 -14.96 25.20
N LYS A 111 -13.13 -15.80 24.32
CA LYS A 111 -14.23 -15.39 23.44
C LYS A 111 -15.47 -14.93 24.20
N LYS A 112 -15.83 -15.58 25.31
CA LYS A 112 -16.97 -15.18 26.16
C LYS A 112 -16.70 -13.89 26.94
N LYS A 113 -15.46 -13.71 27.43
CA LYS A 113 -15.07 -12.52 28.21
C LYS A 113 -14.79 -11.32 27.32
N PHE A 114 -14.22 -11.58 26.16
CA PHE A 114 -13.90 -10.61 25.12
C PHE A 114 -14.49 -11.15 23.80
N PRO A 115 -15.81 -11.06 23.63
CA PRO A 115 -16.42 -11.45 22.37
C PRO A 115 -15.64 -10.75 21.28
N GLU A 116 -15.38 -11.46 20.18
CA GLU A 116 -14.83 -10.81 18.98
C GLU A 116 -15.63 -9.54 18.81
N GLU A 117 -14.96 -8.38 18.76
CA GLU A 117 -15.66 -7.13 18.50
C GLU A 117 -16.54 -7.43 17.29
N ASN A 118 -17.83 -7.63 17.59
CA ASN A 118 -18.86 -7.63 16.56
C ASN A 118 -18.47 -6.44 15.72
N GLU A 119 -18.30 -6.64 14.41
CA GLU A 119 -18.04 -5.59 13.43
C GLU A 119 -18.61 -4.32 14.01
N SER A 120 -17.73 -3.41 14.46
CA SER A 120 -18.20 -2.21 15.11
C SER A 120 -19.26 -1.70 14.18
N LYS A 121 -20.50 -1.63 14.62
CA LYS A 121 -21.62 -1.25 13.76
C LYS A 121 -21.43 0.22 13.43
N ALA A 122 -20.34 0.46 12.70
CA ALA A 122 -20.04 1.76 12.17
C ALA A 122 -21.17 2.10 11.21
N ILE A 123 -21.88 3.15 11.50
CA ILE A 123 -23.03 3.59 10.71
C ILE A 123 -22.52 4.71 9.80
N ILE A 124 -22.70 4.57 8.50
CA ILE A 124 -22.44 5.63 7.55
C ILE A 124 -23.47 6.74 7.82
N THR A 125 -22.97 7.93 8.11
CA THR A 125 -23.80 9.09 8.38
C THR A 125 -23.95 9.99 7.17
N ASN A 126 -22.96 10.03 6.30
CA ASN A 126 -23.02 10.78 5.05
C ASN A 126 -21.97 10.29 4.04
N GLU A 127 -22.26 10.45 2.75
CA GLU A 127 -21.33 10.15 1.65
C GLU A 127 -21.52 11.15 0.51
N PHE A 128 -20.42 11.65 -0.03
CA PHE A 128 -20.41 12.65 -1.10
C PHE A 128 -19.06 12.63 -1.83
N LYS A 129 -18.93 13.46 -2.87
CA LYS A 129 -17.66 13.61 -3.60
C LYS A 129 -16.54 14.10 -2.69
N PRO A 130 -15.32 13.58 -2.82
CA PRO A 130 -14.16 14.02 -2.04
C PRO A 130 -13.92 15.53 -2.09
N ASN A 131 -13.94 16.20 -0.92
CA ASN A 131 -13.74 17.66 -0.84
C ASN A 131 -12.91 18.11 0.38
N ASN A 132 -12.62 17.23 1.32
CA ASN A 132 -11.81 17.57 2.48
C ASN A 132 -10.34 17.77 2.08
N SER A 133 -9.79 18.97 2.34
CA SER A 133 -8.44 19.35 1.92
C SER A 133 -7.34 18.40 2.41
N LYS A 134 -7.41 17.94 3.67
CA LYS A 134 -6.42 17.02 4.25
C LYS A 134 -6.47 15.62 3.61
N LEU A 135 -7.67 15.16 3.23
CA LEU A 135 -7.79 13.89 2.51
C LEU A 135 -7.28 14.05 1.08
N LEU A 136 -7.60 15.14 0.40
CA LEU A 136 -7.11 15.41 -0.95
C LEU A 136 -5.58 15.52 -0.97
N GLU A 137 -4.99 16.29 -0.07
CA GLU A 137 -3.54 16.40 0.11
C GLU A 137 -2.86 15.05 0.38
N TYR A 138 -3.48 14.20 1.23
CA TYR A 138 -2.98 12.86 1.50
C TYR A 138 -2.87 12.00 0.24
N TYR A 139 -3.87 12.07 -0.65
CA TYR A 139 -3.86 11.32 -1.90
C TYR A 139 -3.00 11.98 -2.97
N GLU A 140 -2.92 13.30 -3.01
CA GLU A 140 -2.02 14.05 -3.89
C GLU A 140 -0.56 13.72 -3.59
N ASN A 141 -0.18 13.64 -2.31
CA ASN A 141 1.14 13.17 -1.88
C ASN A 141 1.42 11.70 -2.26
N ARG A 142 0.39 10.94 -2.61
CA ARG A 142 0.47 9.60 -3.18
C ARG A 142 0.43 9.58 -4.71
N GLY A 143 0.40 10.74 -5.33
CA GLY A 143 0.32 10.90 -6.78
C GLY A 143 -1.07 10.70 -7.37
N ILE A 144 -2.11 10.62 -6.55
CA ILE A 144 -3.49 10.37 -6.99
C ILE A 144 -4.26 11.69 -7.01
N SER A 145 -4.69 12.13 -8.19
CA SER A 145 -5.37 13.41 -8.37
C SER A 145 -6.81 13.40 -7.85
N LYS A 146 -7.32 14.59 -7.53
CA LYS A 146 -8.70 14.81 -7.10
C LYS A 146 -9.72 14.22 -8.08
N ASP A 147 -9.52 14.36 -9.39
CA ASP A 147 -10.45 13.87 -10.40
C ASP A 147 -10.61 12.33 -10.34
N ILE A 148 -9.50 11.60 -10.11
CA ILE A 148 -9.54 10.16 -9.93
C ILE A 148 -10.33 9.79 -8.67
N LEU A 149 -10.13 10.53 -7.58
CA LEU A 149 -10.89 10.30 -6.35
C LEU A 149 -12.39 10.58 -6.55
N GLU A 150 -12.75 11.70 -7.17
CA GLU A 150 -14.16 12.07 -7.41
C GLU A 150 -14.90 11.10 -8.33
N GLN A 151 -14.17 10.47 -9.25
CA GLN A 151 -14.75 9.53 -10.20
C GLN A 151 -14.98 8.15 -9.61
N TYR A 152 -14.06 7.65 -8.75
CA TYR A 152 -14.03 6.26 -8.34
C TYR A 152 -14.25 6.02 -6.85
N THR A 153 -14.35 7.07 -6.05
CA THR A 153 -14.50 6.98 -4.60
C THR A 153 -15.51 7.98 -4.07
N LYS A 154 -15.83 7.83 -2.78
CA LYS A 154 -16.61 8.80 -2.02
C LYS A 154 -15.86 9.21 -0.77
N GLN A 155 -16.09 10.43 -0.32
CA GLN A 155 -15.79 10.80 1.05
C GLN A 155 -16.92 10.28 1.93
N VAL A 156 -16.58 9.37 2.83
CA VAL A 156 -17.53 8.67 3.70
C VAL A 156 -17.34 9.16 5.12
N HIS A 157 -18.42 9.68 5.70
CA HIS A 157 -18.52 10.01 7.13
C HIS A 157 -19.24 8.88 7.83
N TYR A 158 -18.74 8.49 8.99
CA TYR A 158 -19.30 7.39 9.74
C TYR A 158 -19.10 7.54 11.25
N GLN A 159 -19.99 6.95 12.00
CA GLN A 159 -19.95 6.91 13.46
C GLN A 159 -19.63 5.49 13.91
N SER A 160 -18.71 5.36 14.86
CA SER A 160 -18.37 4.10 15.54
C SER A 160 -18.39 4.34 17.05
N GLY A 161 -19.40 3.79 17.72
CA GLY A 161 -19.74 4.17 19.08
C GLY A 161 -20.13 5.66 19.14
N GLU A 162 -19.55 6.40 20.06
CA GLU A 162 -19.79 7.84 20.21
C GLU A 162 -18.91 8.75 19.34
N LYS A 163 -17.99 8.16 18.59
CA LYS A 163 -16.97 8.89 17.81
C LYS A 163 -17.34 8.95 16.33
N SER A 164 -17.18 10.13 15.75
CA SER A 164 -17.33 10.36 14.31
C SER A 164 -15.98 10.33 13.61
N TYR A 165 -15.96 9.73 12.44
CA TYR A 165 -14.78 9.55 11.60
C TYR A 165 -15.13 9.85 10.15
N PHE A 166 -14.11 10.07 9.33
CA PHE A 166 -14.27 10.19 7.89
C PHE A 166 -13.01 9.74 7.14
N GLY A 167 -13.18 9.40 5.86
CA GLY A 167 -12.10 9.03 4.97
C GLY A 167 -12.57 8.89 3.54
N ILE A 168 -11.66 8.62 2.63
CA ILE A 168 -11.99 8.26 1.26
C ILE A 168 -12.32 6.77 1.23
N GLY A 169 -13.46 6.43 0.64
CA GLY A 169 -14.00 5.09 0.58
C GLY A 169 -14.26 4.62 -0.85
N MET A 170 -13.90 3.37 -1.14
CA MET A 170 -14.31 2.66 -2.34
C MET A 170 -15.41 1.65 -1.96
N GLU A 171 -16.55 1.77 -2.62
CA GLU A 171 -17.68 0.88 -2.39
C GLU A 171 -17.37 -0.53 -2.92
N ASN A 172 -17.76 -1.55 -2.16
CA ASN A 172 -17.64 -2.95 -2.57
C ASN A 172 -18.98 -3.53 -3.05
N LEU A 173 -18.96 -4.73 -3.62
CA LEU A 173 -20.15 -5.38 -4.17
C LEU A 173 -21.26 -5.69 -3.15
N SER A 174 -20.91 -5.78 -1.88
CA SER A 174 -21.86 -5.96 -0.76
C SER A 174 -22.33 -4.64 -0.14
N LYS A 175 -22.13 -3.50 -0.81
CA LYS A 175 -22.50 -2.16 -0.32
C LYS A 175 -21.79 -1.72 0.95
N GLY A 176 -20.66 -2.34 1.27
CA GLY A 176 -19.71 -1.88 2.27
C GLY A 176 -18.65 -0.98 1.65
N TYR A 177 -17.79 -0.42 2.48
CA TYR A 177 -16.70 0.45 2.05
C TYR A 177 -15.36 -0.01 2.61
N GLU A 178 -14.34 -0.05 1.76
CA GLU A 178 -12.95 0.06 2.17
C GLU A 178 -12.62 1.54 2.33
N ILE A 179 -12.26 1.99 3.53
CA ILE A 179 -12.04 3.41 3.84
C ILE A 179 -10.61 3.64 4.27
N ARG A 180 -10.00 4.70 3.74
CA ARG A 180 -8.66 5.12 4.11
C ARG A 180 -8.58 6.62 4.37
N ASN A 181 -7.85 7.00 5.41
CA ASN A 181 -7.42 8.35 5.69
C ASN A 181 -5.94 8.34 6.15
N PRO A 182 -5.28 9.48 6.41
CA PRO A 182 -3.88 9.51 6.84
C PRO A 182 -3.55 8.68 8.09
N MET A 183 -4.55 8.43 8.96
CA MET A 183 -4.33 7.79 10.26
C MET A 183 -4.70 6.31 10.27
N MET A 184 -5.60 5.87 9.36
CA MET A 184 -6.13 4.51 9.44
C MET A 184 -6.67 3.98 8.11
N LYS A 185 -6.64 2.66 8.00
CA LYS A 185 -7.38 1.86 7.03
C LYS A 185 -8.47 1.11 7.80
N THR A 186 -9.71 1.19 7.36
CA THR A 186 -10.85 0.53 8.01
C THR A 186 -11.88 0.07 6.98
N LYS A 187 -12.83 -0.74 7.43
CA LYS A 187 -13.93 -1.26 6.61
C LYS A 187 -15.24 -0.95 7.31
N ILE A 188 -16.27 -0.66 6.54
CA ILE A 188 -17.63 -0.46 7.03
C ILE A 188 -18.58 -1.33 6.24
N GLY A 189 -19.49 -2.00 6.93
CA GLY A 189 -20.39 -2.97 6.33
C GLY A 189 -19.71 -4.30 6.01
N LYS A 190 -20.30 -5.06 5.11
CA LYS A 190 -19.80 -6.38 4.73
C LYS A 190 -18.49 -6.27 3.97
N ASN A 191 -17.54 -7.12 4.33
CA ASN A 191 -16.27 -7.24 3.61
C ASN A 191 -16.49 -7.96 2.27
N ASP A 192 -16.14 -7.30 1.17
CA ASP A 192 -16.26 -7.86 -0.18
C ASP A 192 -15.24 -7.19 -1.11
N ILE A 193 -15.14 -7.69 -2.35
CA ILE A 193 -14.35 -7.09 -3.41
C ILE A 193 -15.05 -5.86 -3.99
N SER A 194 -14.26 -4.89 -4.48
CA SER A 194 -14.76 -3.75 -5.25
C SER A 194 -14.51 -3.97 -6.74
N VAL A 195 -15.41 -3.49 -7.58
CA VAL A 195 -15.35 -3.69 -9.04
C VAL A 195 -15.63 -2.39 -9.77
N ILE A 196 -14.77 -2.06 -10.71
CA ILE A 196 -15.01 -1.04 -11.74
C ILE A 196 -15.20 -1.78 -13.06
N GLU A 197 -16.37 -1.67 -13.65
CA GLU A 197 -16.71 -2.38 -14.87
C GLU A 197 -15.95 -1.85 -16.08
N GLY A 198 -15.73 -2.72 -17.06
CA GLY A 198 -15.10 -2.43 -18.33
C GLY A 198 -15.83 -3.10 -19.48
N SER A 199 -15.58 -2.64 -20.70
CA SER A 199 -16.24 -3.15 -21.91
C SER A 199 -15.52 -4.34 -22.54
N LYS A 200 -14.24 -4.56 -22.23
CA LYS A 200 -13.46 -5.71 -22.73
C LYS A 200 -13.64 -6.94 -21.86
N ASN A 201 -13.52 -8.12 -22.47
CA ASN A 201 -13.41 -9.37 -21.76
C ASN A 201 -11.99 -9.56 -21.18
N GLU A 202 -11.54 -8.55 -20.44
CA GLU A 202 -10.25 -8.49 -19.78
C GLU A 202 -10.43 -7.96 -18.35
N MET A 203 -9.64 -8.48 -17.42
CA MET A 203 -9.71 -8.13 -15.99
C MET A 203 -8.32 -7.85 -15.46
N ILE A 204 -8.21 -6.84 -14.56
CA ILE A 204 -7.01 -6.63 -13.76
C ILE A 204 -7.41 -6.72 -12.29
N VAL A 205 -6.64 -7.48 -11.51
CA VAL A 205 -6.89 -7.71 -10.08
C VAL A 205 -5.81 -7.01 -9.27
N PHE A 206 -6.23 -6.17 -8.32
CA PHE A 206 -5.39 -5.43 -7.38
C PHE A 206 -5.67 -5.87 -5.94
N GLU A 207 -4.70 -5.70 -5.05
CA GLU A 207 -4.91 -6.01 -3.64
C GLU A 207 -5.72 -4.92 -2.93
N GLY A 208 -5.37 -3.65 -3.12
CA GLY A 208 -5.93 -2.53 -2.39
C GLY A 208 -6.54 -1.43 -3.25
N MET A 209 -7.40 -0.61 -2.62
CA MET A 209 -7.99 0.57 -3.25
C MET A 209 -6.93 1.53 -3.81
N THR A 210 -5.82 1.71 -3.07
CA THR A 210 -4.76 2.66 -3.46
C THR A 210 -4.10 2.23 -4.76
N ASP A 211 -3.91 0.91 -4.98
CA ASP A 211 -3.29 0.37 -6.19
C ASP A 211 -4.20 0.54 -7.39
N THR A 212 -5.49 0.25 -7.22
CA THR A 212 -6.51 0.50 -8.26
C THR A 212 -6.53 1.97 -8.67
N LEU A 213 -6.51 2.90 -7.71
CA LEU A 213 -6.47 4.33 -7.99
C LEU A 213 -5.15 4.77 -8.63
N SER A 214 -4.02 4.16 -8.23
CA SER A 214 -2.72 4.41 -8.84
C SER A 214 -2.68 3.96 -10.31
N PHE A 215 -3.27 2.81 -10.61
CA PHE A 215 -3.41 2.34 -12.00
C PHE A 215 -4.24 3.31 -12.83
N LEU A 216 -5.36 3.78 -12.32
CA LEU A 216 -6.22 4.75 -13.00
C LEU A 216 -5.51 6.09 -13.21
N GLN A 217 -4.68 6.53 -12.26
CA GLN A 217 -3.87 7.72 -12.41
C GLN A 217 -2.80 7.54 -13.51
N LEU A 218 -2.11 6.41 -13.54
CA LEU A 218 -1.13 6.09 -14.59
C LEU A 218 -1.77 6.09 -15.98
N LEU A 219 -2.99 5.58 -16.10
CA LEU A 219 -3.78 5.67 -17.35
C LEU A 219 -4.06 7.11 -17.75
N LYS A 220 -4.58 7.92 -16.83
CA LYS A 220 -4.86 9.33 -17.05
C LYS A 220 -3.61 10.10 -17.51
N ASP A 221 -2.48 9.91 -16.81
CA ASP A 221 -1.21 10.57 -17.14
C ASP A 221 -0.71 10.20 -18.53
N SER A 222 -0.98 8.98 -18.97
CA SER A 222 -0.65 8.48 -20.31
C SER A 222 -1.72 8.80 -21.37
N LYS A 223 -2.74 9.59 -21.01
CA LYS A 223 -3.90 9.93 -21.88
C LYS A 223 -4.66 8.70 -22.41
N ASN A 224 -4.62 7.61 -21.65
CA ASN A 224 -5.34 6.38 -21.96
C ASN A 224 -6.62 6.27 -21.12
N THR A 225 -7.59 5.51 -21.60
CA THR A 225 -8.84 5.21 -20.89
C THR A 225 -8.87 3.74 -20.49
N ASN A 226 -9.45 3.46 -19.33
CA ASN A 226 -9.69 2.08 -18.92
C ASN A 226 -10.93 1.53 -19.65
N ASN A 227 -10.76 0.37 -20.25
CA ASN A 227 -11.85 -0.42 -20.82
C ASN A 227 -11.85 -1.88 -20.30
N ARG A 228 -11.03 -2.19 -19.32
CA ARG A 228 -10.96 -3.48 -18.63
C ARG A 228 -11.74 -3.43 -17.32
N LYS A 229 -12.23 -4.58 -16.90
CA LYS A 229 -12.76 -4.74 -15.55
C LYS A 229 -11.60 -4.64 -14.54
N LEU A 230 -11.73 -3.76 -13.54
CA LEU A 230 -10.78 -3.66 -12.43
C LEU A 230 -11.42 -4.25 -11.19
N VAL A 231 -10.75 -5.20 -10.59
CA VAL A 231 -11.19 -5.85 -9.36
C VAL A 231 -10.20 -5.52 -8.26
N THR A 232 -10.69 -4.95 -7.17
CA THR A 232 -9.92 -4.70 -5.96
C THR A 232 -10.33 -5.72 -4.91
N LEU A 233 -9.41 -6.53 -4.44
CA LEU A 233 -9.68 -7.53 -3.41
C LEU A 233 -10.05 -6.88 -2.06
N ASN A 234 -9.60 -5.64 -1.79
CA ASN A 234 -9.73 -4.93 -0.52
C ASN A 234 -8.98 -5.60 0.64
N SER A 235 -8.66 -6.86 0.50
CA SER A 235 -7.83 -7.67 1.39
C SER A 235 -7.64 -9.05 0.76
N ILE A 236 -6.50 -9.67 0.99
CA ILE A 236 -6.23 -11.05 0.56
C ILE A 236 -7.24 -12.09 1.10
N VAL A 237 -7.91 -11.81 2.23
CA VAL A 237 -8.98 -12.70 2.74
C VAL A 237 -10.18 -12.82 1.79
N ASN A 238 -10.33 -11.92 0.82
CA ASN A 238 -11.37 -11.96 -0.19
C ASN A 238 -10.99 -12.72 -1.45
N VAL A 239 -9.81 -13.34 -1.51
CA VAL A 239 -9.43 -14.21 -2.64
C VAL A 239 -10.46 -15.31 -2.86
N SER A 240 -10.95 -15.95 -1.79
CA SER A 240 -12.01 -16.96 -1.89
C SER A 240 -13.30 -16.44 -2.53
N LYS A 241 -13.74 -15.22 -2.15
CA LYS A 241 -14.91 -14.58 -2.76
C LYS A 241 -14.67 -14.20 -4.22
N PHE A 242 -13.47 -13.77 -4.54
CA PHE A 242 -13.05 -13.50 -5.91
C PHE A 242 -13.12 -14.77 -6.76
N LEU A 243 -12.56 -15.88 -6.27
CA LEU A 243 -12.59 -17.17 -6.95
C LEU A 243 -14.01 -17.72 -7.10
N GLU A 244 -14.86 -17.61 -6.08
CA GLU A 244 -16.27 -18.00 -6.15
C GLU A 244 -17.02 -17.23 -7.25
N ARG A 245 -16.75 -15.92 -7.36
CA ARG A 245 -17.46 -15.05 -8.31
C ARG A 245 -16.95 -15.15 -9.75
N TYR A 246 -15.66 -15.34 -9.92
CA TYR A 246 -14.99 -15.27 -11.22
C TYR A 246 -14.30 -16.58 -11.63
N GLY A 247 -14.53 -17.67 -10.92
CA GLY A 247 -13.92 -18.98 -11.24
C GLY A 247 -14.15 -19.45 -12.68
N ASP A 248 -15.30 -19.08 -13.27
CA ASP A 248 -15.66 -19.40 -14.67
C ASP A 248 -15.25 -18.31 -15.67
N PHE A 249 -14.49 -17.31 -15.27
CA PHE A 249 -14.07 -16.26 -16.19
C PHE A 249 -13.11 -16.79 -17.24
N GLU A 250 -13.45 -16.58 -18.53
CA GLU A 250 -12.69 -17.09 -19.69
C GLU A 250 -11.90 -16.00 -20.44
N GLY A 251 -11.97 -14.74 -19.97
CA GLY A 251 -11.23 -13.62 -20.56
C GLY A 251 -9.76 -13.61 -20.14
N LYS A 252 -9.04 -12.57 -20.56
CA LYS A 252 -7.67 -12.34 -20.09
C LYS A 252 -7.69 -11.77 -18.66
N MET A 253 -6.90 -12.35 -17.79
CA MET A 253 -6.74 -11.88 -16.42
C MET A 253 -5.30 -11.44 -16.17
N PHE A 254 -5.16 -10.27 -15.54
CA PHE A 254 -3.88 -9.72 -15.14
C PHE A 254 -3.87 -9.56 -13.61
N LEU A 255 -2.80 -10.01 -12.96
CA LEU A 255 -2.62 -9.86 -11.51
C LEU A 255 -1.58 -8.79 -11.23
N CYS A 256 -1.94 -7.86 -10.34
CA CYS A 256 -1.06 -6.80 -9.86
C CYS A 256 -1.30 -6.61 -8.35
N LEU A 257 -0.94 -7.64 -7.57
CA LEU A 257 -1.03 -7.63 -6.12
C LEU A 257 0.26 -7.08 -5.51
N ASP A 258 0.27 -6.86 -4.20
CA ASP A 258 1.44 -6.34 -3.50
C ASP A 258 2.64 -7.31 -3.58
N GLY A 259 3.86 -6.78 -3.49
CA GLY A 259 5.13 -7.54 -3.52
C GLY A 259 5.54 -8.07 -2.13
N ASP A 260 4.58 -8.32 -1.24
CA ASP A 260 4.82 -8.94 0.05
C ASP A 260 4.48 -10.44 0.05
N ILE A 261 4.81 -11.13 1.13
CA ILE A 261 4.57 -12.58 1.28
C ILE A 261 3.08 -12.92 1.11
N ALA A 262 2.19 -12.03 1.53
CA ALA A 262 0.75 -12.26 1.47
C ALA A 262 0.21 -12.09 0.05
N GLY A 263 0.67 -11.06 -0.67
CA GLY A 263 0.36 -10.83 -2.08
C GLY A 263 0.93 -11.93 -2.98
N ASP A 264 2.15 -12.43 -2.71
CA ASP A 264 2.74 -13.57 -3.42
C ASP A 264 1.90 -14.85 -3.27
N LYS A 265 1.46 -15.13 -2.03
CA LYS A 265 0.60 -16.28 -1.76
C LYS A 265 -0.75 -16.16 -2.47
N ALA A 266 -1.36 -14.98 -2.42
CA ALA A 266 -2.63 -14.72 -3.09
C ALA A 266 -2.50 -14.79 -4.62
N THR A 267 -1.42 -14.24 -5.19
CA THR A 267 -1.10 -14.36 -6.62
C THR A 267 -1.03 -15.82 -7.05
N LYS A 268 -0.27 -16.64 -6.30
CA LYS A 268 -0.14 -18.07 -6.59
C LYS A 268 -1.47 -18.80 -6.45
N GLU A 269 -2.25 -18.53 -5.41
CA GLU A 269 -3.57 -19.15 -5.19
C GLU A 269 -4.50 -18.89 -6.38
N ILE A 270 -4.54 -17.63 -6.87
CA ILE A 270 -5.35 -17.27 -8.04
C ILE A 270 -4.80 -17.96 -9.31
N GLN A 271 -3.48 -17.96 -9.53
CA GLN A 271 -2.88 -18.63 -10.68
C GLN A 271 -3.18 -20.13 -10.71
N ASP A 272 -3.11 -20.79 -9.56
CA ASP A 272 -3.40 -22.23 -9.44
C ASP A 272 -4.88 -22.53 -9.73
N ALA A 273 -5.80 -21.65 -9.27
CA ALA A 273 -7.23 -21.80 -9.54
C ALA A 273 -7.60 -21.58 -11.02
N PHE A 274 -6.86 -20.71 -11.72
CA PHE A 274 -7.04 -20.42 -13.14
C PHE A 274 -6.04 -21.14 -14.04
N LYS A 275 -5.47 -22.27 -13.58
CA LYS A 275 -4.52 -23.06 -14.36
C LYS A 275 -5.12 -23.48 -15.70
N GLY A 276 -4.39 -23.19 -16.79
CA GLY A 276 -4.83 -23.45 -18.17
C GLY A 276 -5.67 -22.35 -18.79
N LYS A 277 -6.02 -21.28 -18.06
CA LYS A 277 -6.68 -20.09 -18.57
C LYS A 277 -5.68 -18.97 -18.88
N ASN A 278 -6.12 -17.91 -19.53
CA ASN A 278 -5.26 -16.78 -19.90
C ASN A 278 -5.05 -15.82 -18.73
N ILE A 279 -4.12 -16.17 -17.85
CA ILE A 279 -3.75 -15.38 -16.67
C ILE A 279 -2.27 -14.97 -16.72
N LYS A 280 -1.97 -13.73 -16.38
CA LYS A 280 -0.61 -13.19 -16.36
C LYS A 280 -0.37 -12.33 -15.11
N ASP A 281 0.72 -12.58 -14.42
CA ASP A 281 1.25 -11.66 -13.40
C ASP A 281 1.95 -10.49 -14.11
N ILE A 282 1.53 -9.27 -13.80
CA ILE A 282 2.06 -8.05 -14.42
C ILE A 282 2.84 -7.16 -13.44
N ARG A 283 3.11 -7.64 -12.23
CA ARG A 283 3.82 -6.90 -11.20
C ARG A 283 5.19 -6.41 -11.66
N GLU A 284 5.91 -7.23 -12.43
CA GLU A 284 7.23 -6.90 -12.98
C GLU A 284 7.20 -5.62 -13.84
N LEU A 285 6.10 -5.36 -14.57
CA LEU A 285 5.94 -4.14 -15.38
C LEU A 285 5.96 -2.86 -14.54
N TYR A 286 5.68 -2.97 -13.25
CA TYR A 286 5.63 -1.89 -12.28
C TYR A 286 6.73 -1.99 -11.22
N HIS A 287 7.77 -2.79 -11.49
CA HIS A 287 8.87 -3.02 -10.54
C HIS A 287 8.41 -3.48 -9.16
N ILE A 288 7.29 -4.23 -9.11
CA ILE A 288 6.81 -4.87 -7.90
C ILE A 288 7.44 -6.26 -7.85
N SER A 289 8.32 -6.47 -6.88
CA SER A 289 9.09 -7.70 -6.72
C SER A 289 8.64 -8.48 -5.48
N ALA A 290 8.69 -9.79 -5.57
CA ALA A 290 8.41 -10.68 -4.46
C ALA A 290 9.30 -10.35 -3.25
N ASN A 291 8.70 -10.31 -2.05
CA ASN A 291 9.35 -10.02 -0.76
C ASN A 291 9.98 -8.62 -0.61
N GLU A 292 9.72 -7.67 -1.49
CA GLU A 292 10.20 -6.29 -1.36
C GLU A 292 9.22 -5.36 -0.62
N ASN A 293 8.04 -5.84 -0.25
CA ASN A 293 6.98 -5.08 0.43
C ASN A 293 6.61 -3.79 -0.30
N ASN A 294 6.68 -3.79 -1.64
CA ASN A 294 6.30 -2.67 -2.49
C ASN A 294 4.95 -2.92 -3.18
N ASP A 295 4.30 -1.83 -3.59
CA ASP A 295 2.99 -1.84 -4.23
C ASP A 295 2.95 -0.93 -5.46
N LEU A 296 1.83 -0.90 -6.17
CA LEU A 296 1.66 -0.07 -7.37
C LEU A 296 1.67 1.43 -7.04
N ASN A 297 1.27 1.82 -5.84
CA ASN A 297 1.35 3.21 -5.42
C ASN A 297 2.81 3.66 -5.21
N ASP A 298 3.68 2.78 -4.74
CA ASP A 298 5.11 3.08 -4.62
C ASP A 298 5.75 3.30 -6.00
N TYR A 299 5.37 2.52 -7.01
CA TYR A 299 5.78 2.76 -8.39
C TYR A 299 5.33 4.15 -8.88
N LEU A 300 4.06 4.52 -8.67
CA LEU A 300 3.53 5.83 -9.06
C LEU A 300 4.28 6.98 -8.39
N LYS A 301 4.52 6.90 -7.09
CA LYS A 301 5.28 7.91 -6.31
C LYS A 301 6.71 8.07 -6.82
N ASN A 302 7.39 6.95 -7.09
CA ASN A 302 8.75 6.96 -7.62
C ASN A 302 8.82 7.59 -9.03
N LYS A 303 7.85 7.27 -9.88
CA LYS A 303 7.72 7.88 -11.21
C LYS A 303 7.59 9.40 -11.12
N ILE A 304 6.71 9.91 -10.27
CA ILE A 304 6.52 11.36 -10.06
C ILE A 304 7.78 12.01 -9.52
N LYS A 305 8.43 11.40 -8.53
CA LYS A 305 9.70 11.90 -7.98
C LYS A 305 10.78 12.03 -9.06
N ASN A 306 10.91 11.03 -9.92
CA ASN A 306 11.89 11.06 -11.02
C ASN A 306 11.58 12.15 -12.04
N ILE A 307 10.30 12.36 -12.39
CA ILE A 307 9.89 13.46 -13.29
C ILE A 307 10.26 14.82 -12.70
N ASN A 308 9.97 15.05 -11.43
CA ASN A 308 10.28 16.30 -10.74
C ASN A 308 11.80 16.56 -10.70
N LEU A 309 12.62 15.55 -10.41
CA LEU A 309 14.09 15.66 -10.43
C LEU A 309 14.62 16.03 -11.82
N VAL A 310 14.07 15.45 -12.88
CA VAL A 310 14.45 15.81 -14.26
C VAL A 310 14.07 17.26 -14.57
N GLN A 311 12.88 17.70 -14.19
CA GLN A 311 12.44 19.10 -14.40
C GLN A 311 13.28 20.10 -13.61
N GLU A 312 13.64 19.81 -12.37
CA GLU A 312 14.54 20.64 -11.57
C GLU A 312 15.94 20.78 -12.21
N ASN A 313 16.48 19.69 -12.74
CA ASN A 313 17.77 19.72 -13.40
C ASN A 313 17.73 20.54 -14.71
N LEU A 314 16.70 20.36 -15.53
CA LEU A 314 16.51 21.15 -16.74
C LEU A 314 16.39 22.66 -16.43
N SER A 315 15.63 23.04 -15.40
CA SER A 315 15.49 24.44 -14.98
C SER A 315 16.82 25.05 -14.48
N LYS A 316 17.66 24.26 -13.81
CA LYS A 316 19.00 24.69 -13.39
C LYS A 316 19.93 24.91 -14.60
N ASP A 317 19.88 24.03 -15.60
CA ASP A 317 20.67 24.13 -16.80
C ASP A 317 20.26 25.35 -17.66
N GLU A 318 18.95 25.63 -17.80
CA GLU A 318 18.44 26.81 -18.49
C GLU A 318 18.90 28.10 -17.77
N ASN A 319 18.85 28.16 -16.45
CA ASN A 319 19.33 29.30 -15.66
C ASN A 319 20.85 29.50 -15.80
N ASN A 320 21.63 28.43 -15.83
CA ASN A 320 23.08 28.51 -16.04
C ASN A 320 23.43 29.01 -17.45
N GLN A 321 22.70 28.55 -18.47
CA GLN A 321 22.87 29.05 -19.85
C GLN A 321 22.46 30.51 -19.98
N TYR A 322 21.39 30.94 -19.34
CA TYR A 322 20.96 32.35 -19.33
C TYR A 322 22.01 33.26 -18.68
N ASN A 323 22.52 32.87 -17.51
CA ASN A 323 23.59 33.62 -16.83
C ASN A 323 24.90 33.67 -17.65
N SER A 324 25.27 32.60 -18.31
CA SER A 324 26.46 32.55 -19.18
C SER A 324 26.32 33.49 -20.36
N ARG A 325 25.14 33.61 -20.97
CA ARG A 325 24.85 34.57 -22.07
C ARG A 325 24.85 36.03 -21.59
N GLN A 326 24.38 36.31 -20.37
CA GLN A 326 24.44 37.65 -19.78
C GLN A 326 25.89 38.08 -19.51
N ILE A 327 26.75 37.20 -19.03
CA ILE A 327 28.18 37.45 -18.79
C ILE A 327 28.91 37.67 -20.11
N SER A 328 28.65 36.90 -21.14
CA SER A 328 29.28 37.10 -22.47
C SER A 328 28.84 38.38 -23.14
N ASN A 329 27.59 38.82 -22.99
CA ASN A 329 27.11 40.09 -23.52
C ASN A 329 27.65 41.30 -22.74
N SER A 330 27.88 41.20 -21.43
CA SER A 330 28.48 42.26 -20.63
C SER A 330 29.98 42.45 -20.92
N GLN A 331 30.69 41.43 -21.36
CA GLN A 331 32.10 41.52 -21.78
C GLN A 331 32.29 42.11 -23.18
N GLN A 332 31.29 42.06 -24.06
CA GLN A 332 31.38 42.69 -25.40
C GLN A 332 31.10 44.20 -25.40
N VAL A 333 30.51 44.77 -24.33
CA VAL A 333 30.20 46.21 -24.21
C VAL A 333 31.35 47.00 -23.53
N GLY A 334 32.39 46.33 -23.02
CA GLY A 334 33.50 46.92 -22.26
C GLY A 334 34.71 47.41 -23.10
N GLY A 335 34.54 47.81 -24.34
CA GLY A 335 35.68 48.25 -25.18
C GLY A 335 35.41 49.48 -26.03
N LYS A 336 35.24 50.66 -25.45
CA LYS A 336 35.65 51.97 -26.02
C LYS A 336 35.46 53.07 -24.99
N ALA A 337 36.51 53.63 -24.51
CA ALA A 337 36.56 54.82 -23.65
C ALA A 337 36.45 56.14 -24.50
N PRO A 338 36.29 57.29 -23.88
CA PRO A 338 35.30 58.30 -24.27
C PRO A 338 35.93 59.55 -24.95
N ASN A 339 35.11 60.32 -25.62
CA ASN A 339 35.40 61.75 -25.74
C ASN A 339 34.16 62.65 -25.83
N ARG A 340 34.03 63.44 -24.80
CA ARG A 340 33.66 64.86 -24.61
C ARG A 340 32.65 65.56 -25.52
N TYR A 341 31.83 66.34 -24.80
CA TYR A 341 31.08 67.56 -25.15
C TYR A 341 29.79 67.38 -25.97
N THR A 342 28.64 67.95 -25.67
CA THR A 342 28.15 69.15 -25.04
C THR A 342 26.63 69.07 -24.89
N ASN A 343 26.07 69.88 -23.98
CA ASN A 343 24.66 70.20 -23.77
C ASN A 343 23.86 70.54 -25.02
N LYS A 344 22.61 70.09 -25.13
CA LYS A 344 21.40 71.01 -25.22
C LYS A 344 20.08 70.24 -25.18
N SER A 345 19.28 70.76 -24.35
CA SER A 345 17.83 70.83 -24.16
C SER A 345 16.91 70.37 -25.31
N SER A 346 15.81 69.83 -24.82
CA SER A 346 14.39 70.07 -25.20
C SER A 346 13.69 69.05 -26.12
N GLU A 347 12.56 68.74 -25.59
CA GLU A 347 11.24 68.53 -26.21
C GLU A 347 10.71 67.13 -26.43
N GLU A 348 9.54 67.02 -25.83
CA GLU A 348 8.54 65.97 -25.88
C GLU A 348 8.11 65.56 -27.28
N SER A 349 7.84 64.28 -27.50
CA SER A 349 6.65 63.89 -28.27
C SER A 349 6.25 62.44 -27.98
N LYS A 350 5.00 62.32 -27.63
CA LYS A 350 4.21 61.09 -27.47
C LYS A 350 4.10 60.37 -28.82
N SER A 351 4.18 59.05 -28.81
CA SER A 351 3.42 58.19 -29.73
C SER A 351 3.30 56.77 -29.20
N GLU A 352 2.08 56.26 -29.23
CA GLU A 352 1.59 54.97 -28.76
C GLU A 352 1.95 53.80 -29.70
N PRO A 353 1.53 52.53 -29.34
CA PRO A 353 2.31 51.35 -29.51
C PRO A 353 1.97 50.53 -30.79
N GLY A 354 2.97 50.03 -31.41
CA GLY A 354 2.84 49.03 -32.48
C GLY A 354 2.74 47.59 -31.94
N ARG A 355 1.65 46.95 -32.28
CA ARG A 355 1.49 45.49 -32.15
C ARG A 355 2.56 44.78 -32.98
N ASN A 356 3.30 43.90 -32.34
CA ASN A 356 4.03 42.85 -33.04
C ASN A 356 3.57 41.48 -32.59
N ASN A 357 2.91 40.80 -33.51
CA ASN A 357 2.63 39.37 -33.45
C ASN A 357 3.96 38.62 -33.53
N GLY A 358 4.37 38.01 -32.42
CA GLY A 358 5.44 37.03 -32.38
C GLY A 358 4.82 35.66 -32.19
N GLU A 359 4.85 34.87 -33.25
CA GLU A 359 4.58 33.43 -33.19
C GLU A 359 5.60 32.79 -32.22
N GLY A 360 5.14 32.49 -31.01
CA GLY A 360 5.87 31.67 -30.06
C GLY A 360 5.74 30.21 -30.47
N THR A 361 6.78 29.67 -31.05
CA THR A 361 6.91 28.23 -31.28
C THR A 361 6.88 27.49 -29.95
N ASP A 362 5.81 26.75 -29.76
CA ASP A 362 5.55 25.85 -28.65
C ASP A 362 6.51 24.64 -28.72
N ILE A 363 7.66 24.73 -28.05
CA ILE A 363 8.63 23.62 -27.90
C ILE A 363 8.41 22.83 -26.58
N ARG A 364 7.29 23.02 -25.89
CA ARG A 364 7.09 22.49 -24.52
C ARG A 364 6.43 21.13 -24.40
N SER A 365 6.34 20.31 -25.45
CA SER A 365 5.69 19.00 -25.28
C SER A 365 6.33 17.83 -26.04
N LYS A 366 7.64 17.79 -26.19
CA LYS A 366 8.27 16.59 -26.79
C LYS A 366 9.21 15.87 -25.83
N ASN A 367 8.71 14.71 -25.36
CA ASN A 367 9.47 13.47 -25.11
C ASN A 367 10.46 13.40 -23.95
N VAL A 368 9.98 13.35 -22.68
CA VAL A 368 10.74 12.64 -21.61
C VAL A 368 9.89 11.64 -20.83
N GLY A 369 8.56 11.62 -21.01
CA GLY A 369 7.66 10.74 -20.23
C GLY A 369 6.99 9.58 -20.96
N ASN A 370 7.02 9.55 -22.29
CA ASN A 370 6.16 8.65 -23.06
C ASN A 370 6.75 7.27 -23.39
N GLY A 371 8.07 7.10 -23.35
CA GLY A 371 8.70 5.85 -23.82
C GLY A 371 8.39 4.61 -22.96
N LEU A 372 8.32 4.73 -21.65
CA LEU A 372 8.02 3.61 -20.73
C LEU A 372 6.53 3.32 -20.62
N ALA A 373 5.70 4.36 -20.61
CA ALA A 373 4.24 4.21 -20.58
C ALA A 373 3.73 3.50 -21.84
N ASP A 374 4.22 3.88 -23.02
CA ASP A 374 3.85 3.24 -24.30
C ASP A 374 4.28 1.77 -24.37
N THR A 375 5.35 1.39 -23.69
CA THR A 375 5.82 0.00 -23.62
C THR A 375 4.91 -0.85 -22.75
N ILE A 376 4.47 -0.34 -21.59
CA ILE A 376 3.57 -1.06 -20.68
C ILE A 376 2.24 -1.36 -21.38
N TRP A 377 1.67 -0.39 -22.12
CA TRP A 377 0.40 -0.57 -22.82
C TRP A 377 0.45 -1.52 -24.01
N LYS A 378 1.61 -1.75 -24.60
CA LYS A 378 1.79 -2.73 -25.68
C LYS A 378 1.86 -4.17 -25.17
N HIS A 379 2.14 -4.38 -23.89
CA HIS A 379 2.25 -5.70 -23.27
C HIS A 379 1.02 -6.11 -22.45
N LEU A 380 0.06 -5.21 -22.22
CA LEU A 380 -1.29 -5.44 -21.70
C LEU A 380 -2.28 -5.56 -22.87
#